data_dfc945d5ef88b506b5d0215313d7a10e
#
_entry.id   dfc945d5ef88b506b5d0215313d7a10e
#
_cell.length_a   1.000
_cell.length_b   1.000
_cell.length_c   1.000
_cell.angle_alpha   90.00
_cell.angle_beta   90.00
_cell.angle_gamma   90.00
#
_symmetry.space_group_name_H-M   'P 1'
#
loop_
_entity.id
_entity.type
_entity.pdbx_description
1 polymer ?
#
loop_
_entity_poly.entity_id
_entity_poly.type
_entity_poly.pdbx_seq_one_letter_code
_entity_poly.pdbx_strand_id
1 'polypeptide(L)'
;MKKCKLVQNIMNFKFCYIIFCTIICFIVLSVPASAKENSDNVIRVGSFEETYNTVNEKGERSGYGYEYLQDIAGYAGWTYKYITSDWKNCFTQLENGEIDILGDISYTDERAENMLFSDMPMGEEKYYIYTDASNK
;
A
#
# COMPACT_ATOMS: atom_id res chain seq x y z
N MET A 1 -42.03 -49.44 -31.03
CA MET A 1 -41.10 -48.34 -31.45
C MET A 1 -41.33 -46.96 -30.82
N LYS A 2 -42.50 -46.61 -30.30
CA LYS A 2 -42.73 -45.27 -29.65
C LYS A 2 -42.08 -45.08 -28.28
N LYS A 3 -41.93 -46.15 -27.44
CA LYS A 3 -41.33 -46.06 -26.10
C LYS A 3 -39.83 -45.76 -26.11
N CYS A 4 -39.10 -46.21 -27.12
CA CYS A 4 -37.64 -45.98 -27.21
C CYS A 4 -37.30 -44.48 -27.50
N LYS A 5 -38.08 -43.79 -28.34
CA LYS A 5 -37.87 -42.36 -28.63
C LYS A 5 -38.18 -41.47 -27.43
N LEU A 6 -39.13 -41.85 -26.58
CA LEU A 6 -39.51 -41.08 -25.40
C LEU A 6 -38.39 -41.11 -24.32
N VAL A 7 -37.82 -42.29 -24.12
CA VAL A 7 -36.70 -42.47 -23.17
C VAL A 7 -35.45 -41.72 -23.65
N GLN A 8 -35.16 -41.72 -24.95
CA GLN A 8 -34.04 -40.99 -25.53
C GLN A 8 -34.20 -39.47 -25.38
N ASN A 9 -35.41 -38.96 -25.59
CA ASN A 9 -35.67 -37.51 -25.40
C ASN A 9 -35.56 -37.07 -23.94
N ILE A 10 -36.01 -37.89 -22.99
CA ILE A 10 -35.87 -37.59 -21.55
C ILE A 10 -34.41 -37.60 -21.14
N MET A 11 -33.60 -38.51 -21.66
CA MET A 11 -32.18 -38.64 -21.38
C MET A 11 -31.39 -37.43 -21.94
N ASN A 12 -31.72 -37.01 -23.18
CA ASN A 12 -31.12 -35.82 -23.79
C ASN A 12 -31.47 -34.53 -23.01
N PHE A 13 -32.71 -34.43 -22.52
CA PHE A 13 -33.16 -33.26 -21.75
C PHE A 13 -32.45 -33.18 -20.38
N LYS A 14 -32.25 -34.28 -19.69
CA LYS A 14 -31.48 -34.35 -18.43
C LYS A 14 -30.02 -34.01 -18.65
N PHE A 15 -29.43 -34.48 -19.75
CA PHE A 15 -28.04 -34.17 -20.10
C PHE A 15 -27.82 -32.69 -20.41
N CYS A 16 -28.76 -32.10 -21.18
CA CYS A 16 -28.75 -30.67 -21.49
C CYS A 16 -28.91 -29.81 -20.23
N TYR A 17 -29.74 -30.23 -19.28
CA TYR A 17 -29.93 -29.54 -18.00
C TYR A 17 -28.68 -29.57 -17.11
N ILE A 18 -27.99 -30.71 -17.06
CA ILE A 18 -26.72 -30.86 -16.30
C ILE A 18 -25.65 -29.93 -16.90
N ILE A 19 -25.50 -29.91 -18.23
CA ILE A 19 -24.53 -29.02 -18.89
C ILE A 19 -24.87 -27.55 -18.63
N PHE A 20 -26.13 -27.18 -18.67
CA PHE A 20 -26.57 -25.81 -18.38
C PHE A 20 -26.27 -25.38 -16.93
N CYS A 21 -26.52 -26.26 -15.96
CA CYS A 21 -26.19 -26.03 -14.57
C CYS A 21 -24.68 -25.92 -14.33
N THR A 22 -23.86 -26.72 -15.00
CA THR A 22 -22.38 -26.63 -14.87
C THR A 22 -21.83 -25.33 -15.47
N ILE A 23 -22.39 -24.87 -16.58
CA ILE A 23 -22.00 -23.58 -17.19
C ILE A 23 -22.36 -22.42 -16.28
N ILE A 24 -23.54 -22.41 -15.68
CA ILE A 24 -23.95 -21.38 -14.71
C ILE A 24 -23.04 -21.40 -13.48
N CYS A 25 -22.68 -22.57 -12.96
CA CYS A 25 -21.78 -22.70 -11.83
C CYS A 25 -20.38 -22.15 -12.14
N PHE A 26 -19.87 -22.36 -13.35
CA PHE A 26 -18.59 -21.79 -13.81
C PHE A 26 -18.63 -20.27 -13.96
N ILE A 27 -19.74 -19.69 -14.40
CA ILE A 27 -19.91 -18.24 -14.57
C ILE A 27 -19.96 -17.56 -13.18
N VAL A 28 -20.58 -18.17 -12.18
CA VAL A 28 -20.67 -17.63 -10.82
C VAL A 28 -19.32 -17.67 -10.11
N LEU A 29 -18.46 -18.66 -10.41
CA LEU A 29 -17.11 -18.77 -9.83
C LEU A 29 -16.08 -17.84 -10.49
N SER A 30 -16.37 -17.27 -11.63
CA SER A 30 -15.48 -16.34 -12.35
C SER A 30 -15.77 -14.86 -12.09
N VAL A 31 -16.66 -14.53 -11.15
CA VAL A 31 -16.78 -13.14 -10.70
C VAL A 31 -15.48 -12.81 -9.94
N PRO A 32 -14.62 -11.91 -10.47
CA PRO A 32 -13.47 -11.46 -9.70
C PRO A 32 -14.02 -10.87 -8.41
N ALA A 33 -13.56 -11.36 -7.27
CA ALA A 33 -13.78 -10.70 -6.00
C ALA A 33 -13.15 -9.30 -6.15
N SER A 34 -13.97 -8.32 -6.49
CA SER A 34 -13.59 -6.92 -6.41
C SER A 34 -13.31 -6.70 -4.92
N ALA A 35 -12.05 -6.76 -4.54
CA ALA A 35 -11.63 -6.33 -3.23
C ALA A 35 -12.12 -4.88 -3.13
N LYS A 36 -13.14 -4.66 -2.34
CA LYS A 36 -13.58 -3.31 -1.96
C LYS A 36 -12.36 -2.71 -1.27
N GLU A 37 -11.69 -1.80 -1.94
CA GLU A 37 -10.61 -1.00 -1.36
C GLU A 37 -11.19 -0.38 -0.09
N ASN A 38 -10.72 -0.88 1.05
CA ASN A 38 -11.23 -0.46 2.34
C ASN A 38 -10.65 0.94 2.57
N SER A 39 -11.43 1.97 2.32
CA SER A 39 -11.01 3.37 2.48
C SER A 39 -10.51 3.68 3.90
N ASP A 40 -10.83 2.84 4.86
CA ASP A 40 -10.44 2.98 6.26
C ASP A 40 -8.95 2.67 6.52
N ASN A 41 -8.27 2.05 5.56
CA ASN A 41 -6.85 1.67 5.68
C ASN A 41 -5.91 2.51 4.79
N VAL A 42 -6.39 3.59 4.21
CA VAL A 42 -5.55 4.50 3.41
C VAL A 42 -4.92 5.53 4.33
N ILE A 43 -3.60 5.51 4.41
CA ILE A 43 -2.78 6.43 5.22
C ILE A 43 -2.10 7.43 4.30
N ARG A 44 -2.23 8.71 4.60
CA ARG A 44 -1.59 9.81 3.85
C ARG A 44 -0.19 10.02 4.39
N VAL A 45 0.80 9.83 3.54
CA VAL A 45 2.22 9.95 3.89
C VAL A 45 2.79 11.21 3.26
N GLY A 46 3.34 12.09 4.08
CA GLY A 46 4.11 13.24 3.60
C GLY A 46 5.40 12.78 2.92
N SER A 47 5.71 13.39 1.80
CA SER A 47 6.90 13.05 1.01
C SER A 47 7.58 14.31 0.52
N PHE A 48 8.84 14.47 0.84
CA PHE A 48 9.73 15.52 0.35
C PHE A 48 10.95 14.86 -0.28
N GLU A 49 11.67 15.60 -1.11
CA GLU A 49 12.87 15.08 -1.78
C GLU A 49 14.01 14.95 -0.77
N GLU A 50 14.48 13.74 -0.57
CA GLU A 50 15.55 13.41 0.37
C GLU A 50 16.33 12.17 -0.08
N THR A 51 17.52 11.96 0.50
CA THR A 51 18.42 10.84 0.18
C THR A 51 17.78 9.46 0.45
N TYR A 52 16.92 9.36 1.47
CA TYR A 52 16.29 8.10 1.89
C TYR A 52 14.94 7.85 1.21
N ASN A 53 14.40 8.85 0.53
CA ASN A 53 13.13 8.80 -0.20
C ASN A 53 13.30 9.48 -1.56
N THR A 54 13.54 8.69 -2.58
CA THR A 54 13.75 9.19 -3.94
C THR A 54 12.58 8.83 -4.85
N VAL A 55 12.31 9.70 -5.81
CA VAL A 55 11.32 9.49 -6.87
C VAL A 55 12.00 9.67 -8.20
N ASN A 56 11.98 8.66 -9.06
CA ASN A 56 12.56 8.76 -10.38
C ASN A 56 11.65 9.50 -11.37
N GLU A 57 12.13 9.76 -12.58
CA GLU A 57 11.37 10.44 -13.64
C GLU A 57 10.05 9.74 -14.03
N LYS A 58 9.92 8.46 -13.73
CA LYS A 58 8.70 7.68 -13.97
C LYS A 58 7.71 7.72 -12.81
N GLY A 59 8.07 8.40 -11.71
CA GLY A 59 7.26 8.45 -10.50
C GLY A 59 7.42 7.22 -9.59
N GLU A 60 8.38 6.33 -9.86
CA GLU A 60 8.65 5.18 -9.02
C GLU A 60 9.45 5.61 -7.79
N ARG A 61 9.02 5.17 -6.62
CA ARG A 61 9.65 5.49 -5.33
C ARG A 61 10.64 4.41 -4.94
N SER A 62 11.72 4.82 -4.29
CA SER A 62 12.74 3.93 -3.75
C SER A 62 13.48 4.60 -2.60
N GLY A 63 14.32 3.83 -1.91
CA GLY A 63 15.14 4.28 -0.80
C GLY A 63 14.74 3.64 0.51
N TYR A 64 15.65 3.71 1.50
CA TYR A 64 15.49 3.06 2.79
C TYR A 64 14.19 3.47 3.51
N GLY A 65 13.89 4.77 3.54
CA GLY A 65 12.68 5.28 4.19
C GLY A 65 11.40 4.77 3.53
N TYR A 66 11.39 4.73 2.20
CA TYR A 66 10.27 4.16 1.44
C TYR A 66 10.07 2.68 1.76
N GLU A 67 11.13 1.87 1.68
CA GLU A 67 11.07 0.42 1.92
C GLU A 67 10.63 0.12 3.35
N TYR A 68 11.16 0.84 4.34
CA TYR A 68 10.78 0.71 5.74
C TYR A 68 9.28 0.97 5.96
N LEU A 69 8.74 2.02 5.34
CA LEU A 69 7.31 2.32 5.41
C LEU A 69 6.47 1.23 4.71
N GLN A 70 6.94 0.66 3.58
CA GLN A 70 6.23 -0.43 2.91
C GLN A 70 6.15 -1.70 3.80
N ASP A 71 7.19 -2.00 4.55
CA ASP A 71 7.18 -3.10 5.51
C ASP A 71 6.12 -2.87 6.61
N ILE A 72 6.05 -1.66 7.16
CA ILE A 72 5.01 -1.28 8.14
C ILE A 72 3.62 -1.44 7.52
N ALA A 73 3.42 -0.98 6.29
CA ALA A 73 2.14 -1.12 5.59
C ALA A 73 1.74 -2.59 5.44
N GLY A 74 2.70 -3.45 5.12
CA GLY A 74 2.48 -4.89 5.01
C GLY A 74 2.00 -5.53 6.33
N TYR A 75 2.58 -5.14 7.46
CA TYR A 75 2.17 -5.60 8.78
C TYR A 75 0.82 -5.04 9.24
N ALA A 76 0.59 -3.76 8.99
CA ALA A 76 -0.62 -3.06 9.44
C ALA A 76 -1.82 -3.26 8.52
N GLY A 77 -1.61 -3.77 7.32
CA GLY A 77 -2.64 -3.86 6.28
C GLY A 77 -3.03 -2.48 5.73
N TRP A 78 -2.07 -1.54 5.73
CA TRP A 78 -2.27 -0.19 5.24
C TRP A 78 -1.94 -0.05 3.75
N THR A 79 -2.55 0.95 3.12
CA THR A 79 -2.21 1.42 1.77
C THR A 79 -1.78 2.87 1.89
N TYR A 80 -0.61 3.22 1.35
CA TYR A 80 -0.12 4.59 1.44
C TYR A 80 -0.52 5.44 0.24
N LYS A 81 -0.99 6.65 0.53
CA LYS A 81 -1.13 7.73 -0.42
C LYS A 81 -0.08 8.79 -0.13
N TYR A 82 0.92 8.90 -1.00
CA TYR A 82 1.98 9.89 -0.85
C TYR A 82 1.51 11.28 -1.28
N ILE A 83 1.76 12.28 -0.43
CA ILE A 83 1.50 13.70 -0.68
C ILE A 83 2.84 14.40 -0.73
N THR A 84 3.26 14.79 -1.93
CA THR A 84 4.55 15.45 -2.15
C THR A 84 4.45 16.94 -1.81
N SER A 85 5.38 17.42 -1.00
CA SER A 85 5.50 18.80 -0.59
C SER A 85 6.97 19.15 -0.31
N ASP A 86 7.27 20.36 0.09
CA ASP A 86 8.57 20.68 0.66
C ASP A 86 8.63 20.34 2.15
N TRP A 87 9.85 20.28 2.67
CA TRP A 87 10.14 19.96 4.07
C TRP A 87 9.26 20.72 5.06
N LYS A 88 9.20 22.05 4.94
CA LYS A 88 8.47 22.89 5.89
C LYS A 88 6.96 22.67 5.82
N ASN A 89 6.42 22.55 4.61
CA ASN A 89 4.99 22.32 4.42
C ASN A 89 4.55 20.95 4.91
N CYS A 90 5.40 19.92 4.83
CA CYS A 90 5.08 18.60 5.39
C CYS A 90 4.77 18.66 6.90
N PHE A 91 5.51 19.45 7.69
CA PHE A 91 5.20 19.64 9.11
C PHE A 91 3.86 20.33 9.31
N THR A 92 3.60 21.39 8.59
CA THR A 92 2.32 22.11 8.66
C THR A 92 1.15 21.19 8.28
N GLN A 93 1.32 20.37 7.26
CA GLN A 93 0.31 19.40 6.82
C GLN A 93 0.07 18.30 7.87
N LEU A 94 1.13 17.86 8.57
CA LEU A 94 1.01 16.90 9.67
C LEU A 94 0.23 17.50 10.84
N GLU A 95 0.58 18.72 11.26
CA GLU A 95 -0.09 19.44 12.35
C GLU A 95 -1.57 19.71 12.03
N ASN A 96 -1.89 20.02 10.77
CA ASN A 96 -3.26 20.26 10.32
C ASN A 96 -4.05 18.96 10.05
N GLY A 97 -3.42 17.79 10.14
CA GLY A 97 -4.05 16.52 9.81
C GLY A 97 -4.34 16.32 8.32
N GLU A 98 -3.61 17.00 7.45
CA GLU A 98 -3.68 16.81 6.00
C GLU A 98 -2.88 15.59 5.55
N ILE A 99 -1.85 15.21 6.32
CA ILE A 99 -1.12 13.95 6.25
C ILE A 99 -1.18 13.25 7.60
N ASP A 100 -1.02 11.93 7.60
CA ASP A 100 -1.14 11.09 8.81
C ASP A 100 0.23 10.66 9.33
N ILE A 101 1.21 10.50 8.44
CA ILE A 101 2.56 10.05 8.76
C ILE A 101 3.58 10.92 8.00
N LEU A 102 4.68 11.21 8.67
CA LEU A 102 5.87 11.81 8.08
C LEU A 102 7.09 11.01 8.53
N GLY A 103 7.78 10.36 7.58
CA GLY A 103 9.00 9.59 7.83
C GLY A 103 10.27 10.47 7.77
N ASP A 104 11.41 9.85 8.08
CA ASP A 104 12.75 10.46 7.97
C ASP A 104 12.95 11.74 8.81
N ILE A 105 12.29 11.79 9.98
CA ILE A 105 12.28 12.95 10.86
C ILE A 105 13.10 12.63 12.12
N SER A 106 14.11 13.46 12.38
CA SER A 106 14.87 13.39 13.63
C SER A 106 14.01 13.80 14.82
N TYR A 107 14.10 13.05 15.90
CA TYR A 107 13.46 13.41 17.17
C TYR A 107 14.09 14.69 17.74
N THR A 108 13.24 15.60 18.21
CA THR A 108 13.62 16.70 19.11
C THR A 108 12.52 16.91 20.13
N ASP A 109 12.88 17.41 21.32
CA ASP A 109 11.89 17.70 22.38
C ASP A 109 10.85 18.71 21.92
N GLU A 110 11.24 19.71 21.14
CA GLU A 110 10.35 20.72 20.57
C GLU A 110 9.30 20.07 19.65
N ARG A 111 9.71 19.14 18.79
CA ARG A 111 8.78 18.43 17.90
C ARG A 111 7.87 17.49 18.68
N ALA A 112 8.37 16.85 19.71
CA ALA A 112 7.61 15.94 20.55
C ALA A 112 6.50 16.64 21.36
N GLU A 113 6.53 17.96 21.49
CA GLU A 113 5.43 18.72 22.09
C GLU A 113 4.15 18.66 21.23
N ASN A 114 4.29 18.54 19.90
CA ASN A 114 3.18 18.62 18.96
C ASN A 114 3.00 17.36 18.09
N MET A 115 3.94 16.41 18.15
CA MET A 115 3.95 15.22 17.29
C MET A 115 4.22 13.96 18.13
N LEU A 116 3.60 12.85 17.71
CA LEU A 116 3.92 11.54 18.28
C LEU A 116 5.04 10.89 17.45
N PHE A 117 6.06 10.42 18.15
CA PHE A 117 7.14 9.63 17.57
C PHE A 117 6.95 8.15 17.87
N SER A 118 7.44 7.29 16.97
CA SER A 118 7.51 5.86 17.22
C SER A 118 8.46 5.55 18.39
N ASP A 119 8.17 4.50 19.17
CA ASP A 119 9.03 4.06 20.27
C ASP A 119 10.42 3.60 19.79
N MET A 120 10.48 3.07 18.56
CA MET A 120 11.72 2.63 17.92
C MET A 120 12.08 3.57 16.78
N PRO A 121 13.32 4.08 16.74
CA PRO A 121 13.76 4.88 15.61
C PRO A 121 13.87 4.03 14.34
N MET A 122 13.60 4.64 13.20
CA MET A 122 13.77 4.01 11.89
C MET A 122 15.25 3.72 11.58
N GLY A 123 16.16 4.53 12.11
CA GLY A 123 17.60 4.39 11.94
C GLY A 123 18.36 5.36 12.84
N GLU A 124 19.68 5.25 12.81
CA GLU A 124 20.59 6.14 13.51
C GLU A 124 21.54 6.78 12.51
N GLU A 125 21.74 8.08 12.61
CA GLU A 125 22.69 8.83 11.81
C GLU A 125 23.92 9.21 12.65
N LYS A 126 25.09 9.16 12.02
CA LYS A 126 26.36 9.59 12.63
C LYS A 126 26.96 10.70 11.79
N TYR A 127 27.21 11.82 12.41
CA TYR A 127 27.84 12.98 11.80
C TYR A 127 29.31 13.09 12.21
N TYR A 128 30.17 13.37 11.24
CA TYR A 128 31.59 13.54 11.48
C TYR A 128 32.04 14.92 10.95
N ILE A 129 32.96 15.53 11.68
CA ILE A 129 33.62 16.74 11.21
C ILE A 129 34.82 16.29 10.36
N TYR A 130 34.87 16.77 9.14
CA TYR A 130 35.96 16.50 8.23
C TYR A 130 36.92 17.68 8.20
N THR A 131 38.20 17.37 8.14
CA THR A 131 39.29 18.33 7.92
C THR A 131 40.22 17.76 6.88
N ASP A 132 41.04 18.62 6.25
CA ASP A 132 42.09 18.16 5.35
C ASP A 132 43.08 17.26 6.10
N ALA A 133 43.52 16.16 5.49
CA ALA A 133 44.43 15.18 6.10
C ALA A 133 45.79 15.75 6.41
N SER A 134 46.20 16.87 5.84
CA SER A 134 47.44 17.60 6.11
C SER A 134 47.32 18.50 7.33
N ASN A 135 46.11 18.75 7.82
CA ASN A 135 45.83 19.58 9.00
C ASN A 135 46.06 18.76 10.28
N LYS A 136 47.27 18.84 10.82
CA LYS A 136 47.65 18.15 12.07
C LYS A 136 47.70 19.13 13.21
#